data_255f895bfce844e1352731021e1086a0
#
_entry.id   255f895bfce844e1352731021e1086a0
#
_cell.length_a   1.000
_cell.length_b   1.000
_cell.length_c   1.000
_cell.angle_alpha   90.00
_cell.angle_beta   90.00
_cell.angle_gamma   90.00
#
_symmetry.space_group_name_H-M   'P 1'
#
loop_
_entity.id
_entity.type
_entity.pdbx_description
1 polymer ?
#
loop_
_entity_poly.entity_id
_entity_poly.type
_entity_poly.pdbx_seq_one_letter_code
_entity_poly.pdbx_strand_id
1 'polypeptide(L)'
;MNRAKSLDWPLMYNNITRADLDMVIEFLQQENPILTQSQQVRAFEQEWSQWLGVRYSVFVNSGASANLVTLAALRERFGLGEIIVPTLTWVSDIASVIQNGFKPVFVDIDPRTLGMDNEAVLNKITAQTKAVFLTHVLGYNGLTHRLLDELNARNIPLIEDVCEAYGATLKGRKLGTYGLASNFSFYYAHQMSTIEGGMISTNDPHLYETARMFRSHGMVRESTSDQIKRSYWEKYPDLNPDFIFAFPAYNVRSTEINAVIGRSQLRR
;
A
#
# COMPACT_ATOMS: atom_id res chain seq x y z
N MET A 1 25.88 9.88 43.88
CA MET A 1 24.58 10.13 43.24
C MET A 1 24.52 9.32 41.96
N ASN A 2 23.83 8.19 41.96
CA ASN A 2 23.57 7.41 40.75
C ASN A 2 22.66 8.24 39.83
N ARG A 3 23.21 8.75 38.72
CA ARG A 3 22.36 9.21 37.63
C ARG A 3 21.53 8.05 37.19
N ALA A 4 20.20 8.10 37.38
CA ALA A 4 19.28 7.19 36.70
C ALA A 4 19.68 7.21 35.22
N LYS A 5 19.96 6.02 34.65
CA LYS A 5 20.17 5.90 33.21
C LYS A 5 18.92 6.47 32.55
N SER A 6 19.07 7.60 31.85
CA SER A 6 17.96 8.12 31.03
C SER A 6 17.56 7.00 30.07
N LEU A 7 16.29 6.67 30.04
CA LEU A 7 15.77 5.73 29.05
C LEU A 7 16.00 6.39 27.68
N ASP A 8 16.95 5.86 26.93
CA ASP A 8 17.18 6.29 25.56
C ASP A 8 16.19 5.51 24.66
N TRP A 9 15.18 6.21 24.17
CA TRP A 9 14.15 5.65 23.30
C TRP A 9 14.31 6.30 21.92
N PRO A 10 15.16 5.75 21.04
CA PRO A 10 15.39 6.34 19.73
C PRO A 10 14.13 6.24 18.89
N LEU A 11 13.87 7.27 18.09
CA LEU A 11 12.74 7.29 17.15
C LEU A 11 12.85 6.18 16.09
N MET A 12 14.08 5.85 15.70
CA MET A 12 14.39 4.86 14.68
C MET A 12 15.51 3.94 15.14
N TYR A 13 15.46 2.69 14.72
CA TYR A 13 16.50 1.69 14.93
C TYR A 13 16.82 0.99 13.61
N ASN A 14 18.12 0.80 13.33
CA ASN A 14 18.55 0.07 12.13
C ASN A 14 18.21 -1.43 12.27
N ASN A 15 17.21 -1.87 11.54
CA ASN A 15 16.77 -3.27 11.50
C ASN A 15 17.34 -4.05 10.31
N ILE A 16 18.13 -3.40 9.44
CA ILE A 16 18.84 -4.08 8.35
C ILE A 16 20.07 -4.76 8.93
N THR A 17 20.07 -6.08 8.92
CA THR A 17 21.12 -6.90 9.53
C THR A 17 22.24 -7.21 8.54
N ARG A 18 23.33 -7.79 9.05
CA ARG A 18 24.41 -8.28 8.20
C ARG A 18 23.92 -9.36 7.21
N ALA A 19 23.01 -10.23 7.65
CA ALA A 19 22.43 -11.26 6.77
C ALA A 19 21.63 -10.66 5.61
N ASP A 20 20.90 -9.55 5.82
CA ASP A 20 20.20 -8.85 4.75
C ASP A 20 21.19 -8.28 3.72
N LEU A 21 22.32 -7.72 4.19
CA LEU A 21 23.36 -7.18 3.33
C LEU A 21 24.11 -8.27 2.58
N ASP A 22 24.35 -9.43 3.20
CA ASP A 22 25.00 -10.57 2.55
C ASP A 22 24.14 -11.10 1.38
N MET A 23 22.82 -11.14 1.51
CA MET A 23 21.93 -11.49 0.41
C MET A 23 21.99 -10.47 -0.75
N VAL A 24 22.16 -9.18 -0.45
CA VAL A 24 22.35 -8.16 -1.49
C VAL A 24 23.70 -8.36 -2.19
N ILE A 25 24.78 -8.67 -1.44
CA ILE A 25 26.10 -8.94 -1.99
C ILE A 25 26.04 -10.15 -2.92
N GLU A 26 25.43 -11.26 -2.49
CA GLU A 26 25.23 -12.46 -3.31
C GLU A 26 24.44 -12.15 -4.60
N PHE A 27 23.40 -11.37 -4.51
CA PHE A 27 22.61 -10.96 -5.68
C PHE A 27 23.46 -10.14 -6.66
N LEU A 28 24.29 -9.20 -6.16
CA LEU A 28 25.15 -8.35 -6.99
C LEU A 28 26.35 -9.09 -7.59
N GLN A 29 26.74 -10.26 -7.08
CA GLN A 29 27.80 -11.10 -7.62
C GLN A 29 27.38 -11.94 -8.82
N GLN A 30 26.09 -11.92 -9.21
CA GLN A 30 25.63 -12.54 -10.45
C GLN A 30 26.33 -11.91 -11.66
N GLU A 31 26.53 -12.66 -12.73
CA GLU A 31 27.27 -12.21 -13.92
C GLU A 31 26.61 -10.97 -14.56
N ASN A 32 25.27 -10.89 -14.58
CA ASN A 32 24.53 -9.79 -15.19
C ASN A 32 23.22 -9.49 -14.42
N PRO A 33 23.30 -8.93 -13.21
CA PRO A 33 22.11 -8.68 -12.41
C PRO A 33 21.27 -7.53 -12.98
N ILE A 34 19.98 -7.75 -13.19
CA ILE A 34 19.05 -6.68 -13.51
C ILE A 34 18.71 -5.98 -12.19
N LEU A 35 19.03 -4.69 -12.05
CA LEU A 35 18.86 -3.95 -10.80
C LEU A 35 17.53 -3.17 -10.70
N THR A 36 16.89 -2.91 -11.83
CA THR A 36 15.56 -2.33 -11.85
C THR A 36 14.49 -3.41 -11.59
N GLN A 37 13.24 -3.04 -11.57
CA GLN A 37 12.10 -3.92 -11.29
C GLN A 37 12.08 -5.18 -12.17
N SER A 38 12.34 -6.35 -11.59
CA SER A 38 12.40 -7.63 -12.28
C SER A 38 11.96 -8.81 -11.40
N GLN A 39 12.77 -9.87 -11.29
CA GLN A 39 12.40 -11.12 -10.63
C GLN A 39 12.31 -11.03 -9.11
N GLN A 40 13.22 -10.30 -8.45
CA GLN A 40 13.22 -10.17 -7.00
C GLN A 40 12.00 -9.37 -6.54
N VAL A 41 11.63 -8.31 -7.28
CA VAL A 41 10.41 -7.55 -7.01
C VAL A 41 9.19 -8.46 -7.11
N ARG A 42 9.06 -9.25 -8.19
CA ARG A 42 7.93 -10.19 -8.35
C ARG A 42 7.89 -11.25 -7.26
N ALA A 43 9.03 -11.79 -6.88
CA ALA A 43 9.13 -12.76 -5.79
C ALA A 43 8.74 -12.15 -4.45
N PHE A 44 9.17 -10.92 -4.16
CA PHE A 44 8.78 -10.21 -2.95
C PHE A 44 7.28 -9.93 -2.90
N GLU A 45 6.68 -9.47 -4.00
CA GLU A 45 5.23 -9.26 -4.12
C GLU A 45 4.44 -10.56 -3.83
N GLN A 46 4.91 -11.69 -4.35
CA GLN A 46 4.30 -12.99 -4.14
C GLN A 46 4.46 -13.49 -2.69
N GLU A 47 5.68 -13.44 -2.15
CA GLU A 47 5.98 -13.87 -0.78
C GLU A 47 5.22 -13.00 0.24
N TRP A 48 5.13 -11.69 0.00
CA TRP A 48 4.34 -10.77 0.81
C TRP A 48 2.85 -11.10 0.76
N SER A 49 2.30 -11.34 -0.44
CA SER A 49 0.89 -11.72 -0.59
C SER A 49 0.56 -12.99 0.19
N GLN A 50 1.44 -13.99 0.14
CA GLN A 50 1.29 -15.24 0.91
C GLN A 50 1.36 -14.99 2.43
N TRP A 51 2.33 -14.18 2.87
CA TRP A 51 2.47 -13.82 4.29
C TRP A 51 1.24 -13.06 4.81
N LEU A 52 0.76 -12.08 4.06
CA LEU A 52 -0.40 -11.27 4.46
C LEU A 52 -1.71 -12.06 4.39
N GLY A 53 -1.86 -12.94 3.40
CA GLY A 53 -3.08 -13.70 3.14
C GLY A 53 -4.01 -13.03 2.14
N VAL A 54 -3.44 -12.39 1.11
CA VAL A 54 -4.15 -11.76 -0.02
C VAL A 54 -3.70 -12.36 -1.35
N ARG A 55 -4.41 -12.05 -2.42
CA ARG A 55 -4.08 -12.59 -3.75
C ARG A 55 -2.96 -11.84 -4.44
N TYR A 56 -2.90 -10.53 -4.28
CA TYR A 56 -2.06 -9.65 -5.08
C TYR A 56 -1.38 -8.59 -4.25
N SER A 57 -0.14 -8.28 -4.60
CA SER A 57 0.61 -7.15 -4.05
C SER A 57 1.42 -6.46 -5.15
N VAL A 58 1.61 -5.15 -5.01
CA VAL A 58 2.37 -4.30 -5.93
C VAL A 58 3.40 -3.51 -5.14
N PHE A 59 4.68 -3.81 -5.35
CA PHE A 59 5.78 -3.16 -4.68
C PHE A 59 6.11 -1.82 -5.33
N VAL A 60 6.15 -0.76 -4.52
CA VAL A 60 6.44 0.63 -4.91
C VAL A 60 7.57 1.21 -4.07
N ASN A 61 8.02 2.43 -4.39
CA ASN A 61 9.21 3.02 -3.78
C ASN A 61 9.00 3.65 -2.39
N SER A 62 7.75 3.76 -1.91
CA SER A 62 7.43 4.24 -0.54
C SER A 62 5.98 3.94 -0.16
N GLY A 63 5.66 3.98 1.15
CA GLY A 63 4.27 3.93 1.62
C GLY A 63 3.43 5.11 1.09
N ALA A 64 4.01 6.30 1.02
CA ALA A 64 3.34 7.46 0.42
C ALA A 64 2.96 7.23 -1.04
N SER A 65 3.83 6.57 -1.81
CA SER A 65 3.51 6.17 -3.19
C SER A 65 2.46 5.07 -3.25
N ALA A 66 2.42 4.16 -2.27
CA ALA A 66 1.34 3.17 -2.17
C ALA A 66 -0.01 3.87 -1.98
N ASN A 67 -0.09 4.86 -1.07
CA ASN A 67 -1.29 5.67 -0.85
C ASN A 67 -1.70 6.42 -2.13
N LEU A 68 -0.74 7.10 -2.78
CA LEU A 68 -0.97 7.87 -4.00
C LEU A 68 -1.55 7.01 -5.14
N VAL A 69 -0.93 5.85 -5.39
CA VAL A 69 -1.35 4.92 -6.45
C VAL A 69 -2.70 4.28 -6.14
N THR A 70 -2.95 3.90 -4.89
CA THR A 70 -4.24 3.35 -4.46
C THR A 70 -5.36 4.35 -4.71
N LEU A 71 -5.19 5.61 -4.32
CA LEU A 71 -6.18 6.65 -4.54
C LEU A 71 -6.36 6.99 -6.04
N ALA A 72 -5.27 6.94 -6.82
CA ALA A 72 -5.36 7.10 -8.28
C ALA A 72 -6.19 5.98 -8.93
N ALA A 73 -5.97 4.73 -8.52
CA ALA A 73 -6.74 3.59 -8.99
C ALA A 73 -8.22 3.66 -8.56
N LEU A 74 -8.49 4.16 -7.34
CA LEU A 74 -9.85 4.43 -6.90
C LEU A 74 -10.54 5.49 -7.78
N ARG A 75 -9.85 6.59 -8.09
CA ARG A 75 -10.39 7.64 -8.95
C ARG A 75 -10.74 7.13 -10.32
N GLU A 76 -9.89 6.30 -10.90
CA GLU A 76 -10.12 5.70 -12.20
C GLU A 76 -11.40 4.83 -12.20
N ARG A 77 -11.62 4.08 -11.13
CA ARG A 77 -12.75 3.16 -11.01
C ARG A 77 -14.06 3.82 -10.60
N PHE A 78 -14.03 4.73 -9.61
CA PHE A 78 -15.22 5.25 -8.94
C PHE A 78 -15.48 6.75 -9.19
N GLY A 79 -14.60 7.42 -9.95
CA GLY A 79 -14.66 8.87 -10.16
C GLY A 79 -14.34 9.66 -8.90
N LEU A 80 -14.48 10.98 -8.99
CA LEU A 80 -14.24 11.92 -7.89
C LEU A 80 -15.39 11.93 -6.88
N GLY A 81 -15.07 12.36 -5.65
CA GLY A 81 -16.02 12.48 -4.55
C GLY A 81 -15.30 12.73 -3.22
N GLU A 82 -15.88 12.21 -2.14
CA GLU A 82 -15.37 12.36 -0.78
C GLU A 82 -14.65 11.09 -0.33
N ILE A 83 -13.53 11.26 0.37
CA ILE A 83 -12.84 10.18 1.09
C ILE A 83 -12.88 10.53 2.58
N ILE A 84 -13.44 9.66 3.40
CA ILE A 84 -13.44 9.82 4.86
C ILE A 84 -12.07 9.42 5.38
N VAL A 85 -11.42 10.31 6.14
CA VAL A 85 -10.05 10.18 6.65
C VAL A 85 -9.98 10.51 8.15
N PRO A 86 -9.05 9.93 8.91
CA PRO A 86 -8.86 10.28 10.31
C PRO A 86 -8.15 11.64 10.46
N THR A 87 -8.39 12.31 11.61
CA THR A 87 -7.63 13.50 12.00
C THR A 87 -6.22 13.17 12.51
N LEU A 88 -6.03 11.97 13.07
CA LEU A 88 -4.74 11.45 13.50
C LEU A 88 -4.26 10.39 12.52
N THR A 89 -3.32 10.76 11.67
CA THR A 89 -2.71 9.89 10.66
C THR A 89 -1.40 10.47 10.16
N TRP A 90 -0.67 9.70 9.35
CA TRP A 90 0.46 10.24 8.62
C TRP A 90 -0.01 11.15 7.48
N VAL A 91 0.73 12.23 7.24
CA VAL A 91 0.33 13.27 6.26
C VAL A 91 0.09 12.74 4.85
N SER A 92 0.75 11.63 4.44
CA SER A 92 0.58 11.05 3.10
C SER A 92 -0.82 10.50 2.83
N ASP A 93 -1.57 10.10 3.87
CA ASP A 93 -2.95 9.63 3.73
C ASP A 93 -3.83 10.75 3.21
N ILE A 94 -3.72 11.92 3.84
CA ILE A 94 -4.51 13.10 3.45
C ILE A 94 -3.96 13.73 2.16
N ALA A 95 -2.63 13.80 2.02
CA ALA A 95 -1.99 14.36 0.83
C ALA A 95 -2.38 13.58 -0.43
N SER A 96 -2.39 12.24 -0.38
CA SER A 96 -2.79 11.41 -1.52
C SER A 96 -4.24 11.59 -1.94
N VAL A 97 -5.14 11.84 -0.98
CA VAL A 97 -6.56 12.17 -1.23
C VAL A 97 -6.66 13.47 -2.03
N ILE A 98 -5.98 14.53 -1.54
CA ILE A 98 -6.01 15.86 -2.17
C ILE A 98 -5.33 15.83 -3.55
N GLN A 99 -4.16 15.19 -3.67
CA GLN A 99 -3.39 15.09 -4.92
C GLN A 99 -4.16 14.36 -6.03
N ASN A 100 -5.05 13.43 -5.67
CA ASN A 100 -5.93 12.74 -6.61
C ASN A 100 -7.24 13.49 -6.87
N GLY A 101 -7.44 14.68 -6.31
CA GLY A 101 -8.60 15.52 -6.54
C GLY A 101 -9.84 15.13 -5.73
N PHE A 102 -9.73 14.22 -4.78
CA PHE A 102 -10.80 13.92 -3.84
C PHE A 102 -10.90 14.98 -2.75
N LYS A 103 -12.08 15.10 -2.16
CA LYS A 103 -12.32 15.94 -0.98
C LYS A 103 -12.14 15.10 0.28
N PRO A 104 -11.20 15.42 1.17
CA PRO A 104 -11.09 14.75 2.46
C PRO A 104 -12.24 15.17 3.39
N VAL A 105 -12.86 14.18 4.05
CA VAL A 105 -13.87 14.38 5.08
C VAL A 105 -13.30 13.85 6.40
N PHE A 106 -12.95 14.76 7.29
CA PHE A 106 -12.28 14.40 8.53
C PHE A 106 -13.23 13.81 9.59
N VAL A 107 -12.76 12.76 10.25
CA VAL A 107 -13.39 12.13 11.40
C VAL A 107 -12.39 12.10 12.55
N ASP A 108 -12.89 12.41 13.75
CA ASP A 108 -12.10 12.35 14.97
C ASP A 108 -11.82 10.91 15.39
N ILE A 109 -10.90 10.74 16.33
CA ILE A 109 -10.46 9.44 16.83
C ILE A 109 -11.27 9.01 18.07
N ASP A 110 -11.32 7.70 18.31
CA ASP A 110 -11.61 7.17 19.64
C ASP A 110 -10.31 7.22 20.48
N PRO A 111 -10.25 8.01 21.55
CA PRO A 111 -9.04 8.17 22.35
C PRO A 111 -8.55 6.89 23.03
N ARG A 112 -9.38 5.83 23.07
CA ARG A 112 -9.01 4.54 23.65
C ARG A 112 -8.20 3.67 22.66
N THR A 113 -8.45 3.84 21.37
CA THR A 113 -7.82 3.03 20.31
C THR A 113 -6.92 3.84 19.39
N LEU A 114 -7.00 5.18 19.45
CA LEU A 114 -6.37 6.14 18.54
C LEU A 114 -6.81 5.97 17.06
N GLY A 115 -7.63 4.97 16.77
CA GLY A 115 -8.24 4.80 15.46
C GLY A 115 -9.44 5.72 15.26
N MET A 116 -9.95 5.82 14.03
CA MET A 116 -11.15 6.60 13.72
C MET A 116 -12.33 6.16 14.59
N ASP A 117 -13.08 7.12 15.11
CA ASP A 117 -14.38 6.83 15.74
C ASP A 117 -15.33 6.25 14.69
N ASN A 118 -15.65 4.96 14.84
CA ASN A 118 -16.43 4.24 13.84
C ASN A 118 -17.87 4.76 13.69
N GLU A 119 -18.47 5.25 14.78
CA GLU A 119 -19.80 5.88 14.72
C GLU A 119 -19.74 7.21 13.98
N ALA A 120 -18.71 8.01 14.25
CA ALA A 120 -18.49 9.26 13.54
C ALA A 120 -18.23 9.02 12.05
N VAL A 121 -17.53 7.94 11.66
CA VAL A 121 -17.38 7.52 10.25
C VAL A 121 -18.76 7.29 9.63
N LEU A 122 -19.62 6.47 10.26
CA LEU A 122 -20.94 6.14 9.74
C LEU A 122 -21.83 7.38 9.57
N ASN A 123 -21.74 8.34 10.49
CA ASN A 123 -22.47 9.60 10.45
C ASN A 123 -21.98 10.59 9.38
N LYS A 124 -20.77 10.42 8.86
CA LYS A 124 -20.19 11.26 7.80
C LYS A 124 -20.40 10.71 6.38
N ILE A 125 -20.95 9.51 6.25
CA ILE A 125 -21.24 8.91 4.95
C ILE A 125 -22.32 9.70 4.23
N THR A 126 -22.02 10.09 2.97
CA THR A 126 -22.96 10.76 2.05
C THR A 126 -23.00 10.02 0.71
N ALA A 127 -23.89 10.45 -0.19
CA ALA A 127 -23.92 9.93 -1.56
C ALA A 127 -22.63 10.26 -2.37
N GLN A 128 -21.82 11.19 -1.89
CA GLN A 128 -20.53 11.55 -2.50
C GLN A 128 -19.35 10.71 -1.96
N THR A 129 -19.56 9.93 -0.90
CA THR A 129 -18.50 9.13 -0.28
C THR A 129 -18.06 8.02 -1.25
N LYS A 130 -16.77 7.99 -1.61
CA LYS A 130 -16.18 7.01 -2.51
C LYS A 130 -15.40 5.92 -1.77
N ALA A 131 -14.84 6.24 -0.60
CA ALA A 131 -14.17 5.27 0.26
C ALA A 131 -14.01 5.83 1.68
N VAL A 132 -13.70 4.91 2.60
CA VAL A 132 -13.11 5.22 3.90
C VAL A 132 -11.65 4.83 3.84
N PHE A 133 -10.75 5.73 4.19
CA PHE A 133 -9.32 5.49 4.30
C PHE A 133 -8.94 5.49 5.78
N LEU A 134 -8.77 4.32 6.35
CA LEU A 134 -8.57 4.09 7.77
C LEU A 134 -7.10 3.76 8.05
N THR A 135 -6.53 4.42 9.07
CA THR A 135 -5.15 4.18 9.52
C THR A 135 -5.15 3.37 10.81
N HIS A 136 -4.32 2.33 10.86
CA HIS A 136 -4.05 1.53 12.05
C HIS A 136 -2.85 2.12 12.81
N VAL A 137 -3.10 3.18 13.56
CA VAL A 137 -2.08 4.01 14.21
C VAL A 137 -1.30 3.22 15.25
N LEU A 138 0.04 3.29 15.21
CA LEU A 138 0.97 2.70 16.20
C LEU A 138 0.75 1.19 16.46
N GLY A 139 0.18 0.47 15.51
CA GLY A 139 -0.13 -0.95 15.66
C GLY A 139 -1.50 -1.25 16.28
N TYR A 140 -2.27 -0.23 16.66
CA TYR A 140 -3.62 -0.43 17.17
C TYR A 140 -4.61 -0.72 16.05
N ASN A 141 -5.54 -1.63 16.33
CA ASN A 141 -6.63 -1.91 15.41
C ASN A 141 -7.68 -0.79 15.44
N GLY A 142 -7.86 -0.10 14.30
CA GLY A 142 -8.88 0.93 14.12
C GLY A 142 -10.24 0.41 13.61
N LEU A 143 -10.39 -0.90 13.32
CA LEU A 143 -11.59 -1.50 12.75
C LEU A 143 -12.49 -2.13 13.80
N THR A 144 -13.81 -2.06 13.55
CA THR A 144 -14.81 -2.91 14.20
C THR A 144 -15.58 -3.70 13.14
N HIS A 145 -16.13 -4.86 13.51
CA HIS A 145 -17.00 -5.63 12.61
C HIS A 145 -18.22 -4.82 12.19
N ARG A 146 -18.79 -4.02 13.11
CA ARG A 146 -19.92 -3.15 12.79
C ARG A 146 -19.59 -2.16 11.66
N LEU A 147 -18.41 -1.51 11.71
CA LEU A 147 -18.00 -0.61 10.62
C LEU A 147 -17.88 -1.37 9.30
N LEU A 148 -17.25 -2.55 9.32
CA LEU A 148 -17.08 -3.39 8.12
C LEU A 148 -18.43 -3.79 7.52
N ASP A 149 -19.36 -4.25 8.35
CA ASP A 149 -20.70 -4.70 7.93
C ASP A 149 -21.48 -3.53 7.30
N GLU A 150 -21.45 -2.35 7.93
CA GLU A 150 -22.12 -1.14 7.43
C GLU A 150 -21.51 -0.63 6.11
N LEU A 151 -20.17 -0.63 5.97
CA LEU A 151 -19.50 -0.24 4.73
C LEU A 151 -19.84 -1.22 3.59
N ASN A 152 -19.83 -2.52 3.88
CA ASN A 152 -20.19 -3.56 2.91
C ASN A 152 -21.67 -3.42 2.49
N ALA A 153 -22.61 -3.22 3.42
CA ALA A 153 -24.03 -3.04 3.12
C ALA A 153 -24.29 -1.82 2.21
N ARG A 154 -23.42 -0.80 2.30
CA ARG A 154 -23.52 0.43 1.50
C ARG A 154 -22.64 0.40 0.24
N ASN A 155 -21.91 -0.68 0.00
CA ASN A 155 -20.92 -0.81 -1.08
C ASN A 155 -19.86 0.29 -1.06
N ILE A 156 -19.42 0.73 0.13
CA ILE A 156 -18.37 1.74 0.29
C ILE A 156 -17.04 1.02 0.50
N PRO A 157 -16.05 1.22 -0.38
CA PRO A 157 -14.73 0.64 -0.22
C PRO A 157 -14.03 1.11 1.06
N LEU A 158 -13.36 0.17 1.74
CA LEU A 158 -12.41 0.45 2.79
C LEU A 158 -10.99 0.36 2.23
N ILE A 159 -10.15 1.32 2.53
CA ILE A 159 -8.70 1.29 2.34
C ILE A 159 -8.06 1.28 3.73
N GLU A 160 -7.11 0.37 3.94
CA GLU A 160 -6.40 0.25 5.21
C GLU A 160 -4.97 0.77 5.06
N ASP A 161 -4.56 1.81 5.80
CA ASP A 161 -3.15 2.09 6.02
C ASP A 161 -2.65 1.25 7.19
N VAL A 162 -1.71 0.36 6.90
CA VAL A 162 -1.14 -0.62 7.84
C VAL A 162 0.37 -0.39 8.01
N CYS A 163 0.87 0.78 7.64
CA CYS A 163 2.31 1.10 7.68
C CYS A 163 2.93 0.92 9.07
N GLU A 164 2.14 1.08 10.13
CA GLU A 164 2.60 0.94 11.52
C GLU A 164 2.12 -0.34 12.20
N ALA A 165 1.32 -1.19 11.52
CA ALA A 165 0.55 -2.27 12.16
C ALA A 165 0.80 -3.66 11.55
N TYR A 166 2.04 -3.96 11.15
CA TYR A 166 2.42 -5.24 10.55
C TYR A 166 2.12 -6.41 11.50
N GLY A 167 1.36 -7.39 11.01
CA GLY A 167 1.01 -8.57 11.77
C GLY A 167 -0.04 -8.37 12.85
N ALA A 168 -0.49 -7.14 13.12
CA ALA A 168 -1.62 -6.90 13.99
C ALA A 168 -2.89 -7.57 13.43
N THR A 169 -3.80 -7.99 14.32
CA THR A 169 -4.96 -8.79 13.91
C THR A 169 -6.24 -8.28 14.54
N LEU A 170 -7.35 -8.48 13.82
CA LEU A 170 -8.69 -8.43 14.37
C LEU A 170 -9.27 -9.85 14.36
N LYS A 171 -9.55 -10.43 15.54
CA LYS A 171 -10.03 -11.82 15.73
C LYS A 171 -9.19 -12.87 14.96
N GLY A 172 -7.86 -12.75 14.99
CA GLY A 172 -6.95 -13.70 14.38
C GLY A 172 -6.71 -13.53 12.88
N ARG A 173 -7.41 -12.62 12.21
CA ARG A 173 -7.18 -12.25 10.81
C ARG A 173 -6.34 -10.98 10.74
N LYS A 174 -5.28 -10.95 9.94
CA LYS A 174 -4.36 -9.82 9.83
C LYS A 174 -5.07 -8.55 9.32
N LEU A 175 -4.74 -7.41 9.92
CA LEU A 175 -5.08 -6.10 9.39
C LEU A 175 -4.44 -5.94 8.00
N GLY A 176 -5.12 -5.18 7.13
CA GLY A 176 -4.73 -5.09 5.72
C GLY A 176 -5.35 -6.16 4.82
N THR A 177 -6.24 -7.00 5.36
CA THR A 177 -6.97 -8.02 4.58
C THR A 177 -8.47 -7.79 4.53
N TYR A 178 -8.97 -6.75 5.19
CA TYR A 178 -10.41 -6.48 5.34
C TYR A 178 -10.95 -5.57 4.25
N GLY A 179 -10.13 -4.60 3.80
CA GLY A 179 -10.51 -3.60 2.81
C GLY A 179 -10.38 -4.06 1.36
N LEU A 180 -10.78 -3.17 0.45
CA LEU A 180 -10.54 -3.29 -0.98
C LEU A 180 -9.04 -3.30 -1.29
N ALA A 181 -8.28 -2.46 -0.57
CA ALA A 181 -6.82 -2.41 -0.62
C ALA A 181 -6.24 -2.11 0.75
N SER A 182 -4.97 -2.44 0.92
CA SER A 182 -4.17 -2.02 2.06
C SER A 182 -2.80 -1.56 1.61
N ASN A 183 -2.26 -0.57 2.33
CA ASN A 183 -0.98 0.06 2.04
C ASN A 183 -0.01 -0.16 3.20
N PHE A 184 1.25 -0.41 2.84
CA PHE A 184 2.35 -0.67 3.77
C PHE A 184 3.55 0.17 3.39
N SER A 185 4.38 0.53 4.38
CA SER A 185 5.63 1.26 4.19
C SER A 185 6.79 0.47 4.73
N PHE A 186 7.84 0.32 3.94
CA PHE A 186 9.10 -0.31 4.35
C PHE A 186 10.20 0.74 4.59
N TYR A 187 9.79 1.91 5.06
CA TYR A 187 10.72 2.94 5.49
C TYR A 187 11.54 2.46 6.71
N TYR A 188 12.70 3.02 6.89
CA TYR A 188 13.68 2.66 7.92
C TYR A 188 13.13 2.58 9.36
N ALA A 189 12.10 3.38 9.70
CA ALA A 189 11.52 3.41 11.05
C ALA A 189 10.44 2.34 11.31
N HIS A 190 10.03 1.57 10.30
CA HIS A 190 9.00 0.55 10.46
C HIS A 190 9.57 -0.80 10.93
N GLN A 191 8.69 -1.74 11.27
CA GLN A 191 9.03 -3.07 11.77
C GLN A 191 9.89 -3.86 10.77
N MET A 192 9.73 -3.58 9.49
CA MET A 192 10.46 -4.15 8.37
C MET A 192 10.88 -3.02 7.42
N SER A 193 12.12 -3.06 6.92
CA SER A 193 12.65 -2.02 6.03
C SER A 193 13.24 -2.60 4.75
N THR A 194 12.98 -1.92 3.64
CA THR A 194 13.68 -2.15 2.37
C THR A 194 14.56 -0.96 2.01
N ILE A 195 15.09 -0.22 3.00
CA ILE A 195 15.67 1.11 2.91
C ILE A 195 14.56 2.13 2.67
N GLU A 196 14.02 2.13 1.48
CA GLU A 196 12.79 2.79 1.04
C GLU A 196 11.92 1.77 0.31
N GLY A 197 10.61 1.84 0.50
CA GLY A 197 9.67 0.95 -0.15
C GLY A 197 8.25 1.09 0.38
N GLY A 198 7.31 0.55 -0.38
CA GLY A 198 5.92 0.41 0.02
C GLY A 198 5.25 -0.74 -0.72
N MET A 199 4.11 -1.19 -0.23
CA MET A 199 3.34 -2.26 -0.85
C MET A 199 1.87 -1.89 -0.88
N ILE A 200 1.22 -2.10 -2.03
CA ILE A 200 -0.23 -2.10 -2.17
C ILE A 200 -0.66 -3.55 -2.20
N SER A 201 -1.61 -3.93 -1.36
CA SER A 201 -2.11 -5.31 -1.30
C SER A 201 -3.62 -5.35 -1.49
N THR A 202 -4.12 -6.33 -2.24
CA THR A 202 -5.54 -6.42 -2.60
C THR A 202 -5.96 -7.84 -2.97
N ASN A 203 -7.25 -8.12 -2.88
CA ASN A 203 -7.88 -9.31 -3.46
C ASN A 203 -8.61 -9.01 -4.79
N ASP A 204 -8.70 -7.73 -5.18
CA ASP A 204 -9.39 -7.29 -6.38
C ASP A 204 -8.43 -7.28 -7.58
N PRO A 205 -8.67 -8.10 -8.61
CA PRO A 205 -7.80 -8.19 -9.77
C PRO A 205 -7.78 -6.91 -10.60
N HIS A 206 -8.88 -6.16 -10.65
CA HIS A 206 -8.91 -4.90 -11.40
C HIS A 206 -8.04 -3.84 -10.73
N LEU A 207 -8.12 -3.70 -9.39
CA LEU A 207 -7.25 -2.77 -8.65
C LEU A 207 -5.77 -3.16 -8.80
N TYR A 208 -5.46 -4.46 -8.75
CA TYR A 208 -4.11 -4.97 -8.95
C TYR A 208 -3.53 -4.55 -10.30
N GLU A 209 -4.24 -4.82 -11.39
CA GLU A 209 -3.77 -4.48 -12.74
C GLU A 209 -3.64 -2.95 -12.92
N THR A 210 -4.61 -2.20 -12.42
CA THR A 210 -4.60 -0.74 -12.48
C THR A 210 -3.43 -0.16 -11.67
N ALA A 211 -3.17 -0.66 -10.46
CA ALA A 211 -2.05 -0.21 -9.62
C ALA A 211 -0.68 -0.52 -10.28
N ARG A 212 -0.53 -1.68 -10.94
CA ARG A 212 0.68 -2.00 -11.71
C ARG A 212 0.93 -1.01 -12.83
N MET A 213 -0.09 -0.66 -13.58
CA MET A 213 0.01 0.34 -14.64
C MET A 213 0.31 1.74 -14.05
N PHE A 214 -0.38 2.16 -12.98
CA PHE A 214 -0.10 3.45 -12.32
C PHE A 214 1.33 3.55 -11.78
N ARG A 215 1.89 2.45 -11.26
CA ARG A 215 3.28 2.39 -10.80
C ARG A 215 4.29 2.74 -11.90
N SER A 216 3.95 2.47 -13.16
CA SER A 216 4.86 2.49 -14.30
C SER A 216 4.27 3.29 -15.47
N HIS A 217 4.07 4.59 -15.30
CA HIS A 217 3.64 5.55 -16.32
C HIS A 217 2.26 5.29 -16.97
N GLY A 218 1.46 4.37 -16.48
CA GLY A 218 0.21 3.96 -17.12
C GLY A 218 0.39 3.00 -18.30
N MET A 219 1.57 2.37 -18.43
CA MET A 219 1.89 1.47 -19.51
C MET A 219 1.02 0.20 -19.47
N VAL A 220 0.30 -0.08 -20.54
CA VAL A 220 -0.57 -1.26 -20.69
C VAL A 220 0.24 -2.56 -20.61
N ARG A 221 1.49 -2.58 -21.08
CA ARG A 221 2.39 -3.75 -21.00
C ARG A 221 2.70 -4.20 -19.58
N GLU A 222 2.53 -3.34 -18.56
CA GLU A 222 2.71 -3.66 -17.16
C GLU A 222 1.57 -4.51 -16.57
N SER A 223 0.41 -4.55 -17.23
CA SER A 223 -0.67 -5.47 -16.88
C SER A 223 -0.21 -6.92 -17.02
N THR A 224 -0.66 -7.81 -16.13
CA THR A 224 -0.48 -9.26 -16.26
C THR A 224 -1.64 -9.90 -17.03
N SER A 225 -2.73 -9.17 -17.23
CA SER A 225 -3.92 -9.63 -17.91
C SER A 225 -3.78 -9.50 -19.44
N ASP A 226 -3.73 -10.63 -20.13
CA ASP A 226 -3.75 -10.65 -21.59
C ASP A 226 -5.03 -10.05 -22.18
N GLN A 227 -6.15 -10.17 -21.47
CA GLN A 227 -7.42 -9.57 -21.87
C GLN A 227 -7.32 -8.05 -21.89
N ILE A 228 -6.75 -7.44 -20.85
CA ILE A 228 -6.53 -5.97 -20.79
C ILE A 228 -5.60 -5.56 -21.94
N LYS A 229 -4.46 -6.23 -22.12
CA LYS A 229 -3.51 -5.91 -23.20
C LYS A 229 -4.17 -5.96 -24.56
N ARG A 230 -4.90 -7.05 -24.87
CA ARG A 230 -5.59 -7.22 -26.16
C ARG A 230 -6.62 -6.13 -26.39
N SER A 231 -7.41 -5.76 -25.39
CA SER A 231 -8.44 -4.70 -25.53
C SER A 231 -7.84 -3.36 -25.96
N TYR A 232 -6.64 -3.02 -25.48
CA TYR A 232 -5.95 -1.80 -25.91
C TYR A 232 -5.30 -1.95 -27.30
N TRP A 233 -4.69 -3.11 -27.62
CA TRP A 233 -4.08 -3.36 -28.93
C TRP A 233 -5.12 -3.35 -30.06
N GLU A 234 -6.29 -3.95 -29.83
CA GLU A 234 -7.40 -3.94 -30.77
C GLU A 234 -8.01 -2.55 -30.96
N LYS A 235 -8.06 -1.76 -29.88
CA LYS A 235 -8.57 -0.39 -29.90
C LYS A 235 -7.62 0.59 -30.62
N TYR A 236 -6.33 0.34 -30.56
CA TYR A 236 -5.28 1.21 -31.10
C TYR A 236 -4.28 0.43 -31.97
N PRO A 237 -4.71 -0.15 -33.10
CA PRO A 237 -3.90 -1.05 -33.90
C PRO A 237 -2.69 -0.40 -34.56
N ASP A 238 -2.73 0.93 -34.72
CA ASP A 238 -1.65 1.73 -35.32
C ASP A 238 -0.53 2.10 -34.33
N LEU A 239 -0.72 1.82 -33.03
CA LEU A 239 0.28 2.13 -32.00
C LEU A 239 1.16 0.92 -31.70
N ASN A 240 2.41 1.21 -31.33
CA ASN A 240 3.30 0.17 -30.83
C ASN A 240 2.74 -0.36 -29.48
N PRO A 241 2.45 -1.66 -29.33
CA PRO A 241 1.88 -2.25 -28.12
C PRO A 241 2.69 -1.99 -26.85
N ASP A 242 4.02 -1.84 -26.96
CA ASP A 242 4.89 -1.57 -25.82
C ASP A 242 4.80 -0.14 -25.29
N PHE A 243 4.23 0.78 -26.05
CA PHE A 243 4.15 2.21 -25.74
C PHE A 243 2.70 2.73 -25.72
N ILE A 244 1.74 1.87 -25.38
CA ILE A 244 0.37 2.31 -25.10
C ILE A 244 0.28 2.69 -23.61
N PHE A 245 -0.18 3.90 -23.34
CA PHE A 245 -0.41 4.45 -22.00
C PHE A 245 -1.90 4.61 -21.76
N ALA A 246 -2.45 3.87 -20.79
CA ALA A 246 -3.88 3.83 -20.53
C ALA A 246 -4.41 5.14 -19.93
N PHE A 247 -3.60 5.79 -19.10
CA PHE A 247 -3.94 7.02 -18.36
C PHE A 247 -2.66 7.75 -17.89
N PRO A 248 -2.75 9.06 -17.54
CA PRO A 248 -1.67 9.77 -16.85
C PRO A 248 -1.36 9.10 -15.52
N ALA A 249 -0.10 8.76 -15.29
CA ALA A 249 0.32 7.99 -14.13
C ALA A 249 1.72 8.37 -13.65
N TYR A 250 2.31 7.57 -12.78
CA TYR A 250 3.55 7.85 -12.07
C TYR A 250 4.67 6.91 -12.50
N ASN A 251 5.91 7.25 -12.13
CA ASN A 251 6.99 6.31 -12.05
C ASN A 251 7.44 6.18 -10.59
N VAL A 252 6.87 5.22 -9.90
CA VAL A 252 7.12 4.96 -8.48
C VAL A 252 7.59 3.51 -8.26
N ARG A 253 8.30 2.96 -9.26
CA ARG A 253 8.89 1.62 -9.17
C ARG A 253 9.95 1.57 -8.06
N SER A 254 10.02 0.44 -7.38
CA SER A 254 11.14 0.10 -6.51
C SER A 254 12.16 -0.76 -7.27
N THR A 255 13.26 -1.13 -6.61
CA THR A 255 14.39 -1.82 -7.23
C THR A 255 14.51 -3.26 -6.74
N GLU A 256 15.30 -4.07 -7.48
CA GLU A 256 15.63 -5.45 -7.08
C GLU A 256 16.40 -5.48 -5.75
N ILE A 257 17.29 -4.52 -5.50
CA ILE A 257 18.06 -4.44 -4.25
C ILE A 257 17.12 -4.30 -3.05
N ASN A 258 16.15 -3.38 -3.13
CA ASN A 258 15.15 -3.18 -2.09
C ASN A 258 14.32 -4.47 -1.88
N ALA A 259 13.94 -5.13 -2.97
CA ALA A 259 13.19 -6.38 -2.89
C ALA A 259 13.99 -7.53 -2.26
N VAL A 260 15.28 -7.67 -2.55
CA VAL A 260 16.17 -8.66 -1.91
C VAL A 260 16.20 -8.47 -0.40
N ILE A 261 16.37 -7.23 0.08
CA ILE A 261 16.31 -6.91 1.51
C ILE A 261 14.94 -7.28 2.09
N GLY A 262 13.85 -6.90 1.41
CA GLY A 262 12.48 -7.20 1.83
C GLY A 262 12.24 -8.70 1.98
N ARG A 263 12.68 -9.49 1.01
CA ARG A 263 12.58 -10.96 1.04
C ARG A 263 13.39 -11.59 2.16
N SER A 264 14.59 -11.05 2.47
CA SER A 264 15.39 -11.47 3.61
C SER A 264 14.67 -11.22 4.93
N GLN A 265 14.15 -10.01 5.12
CA GLN A 265 13.46 -9.62 6.35
C GLN A 265 12.12 -10.35 6.55
N LEU A 266 11.40 -10.64 5.49
CA LEU A 266 10.11 -11.34 5.57
C LEU A 266 10.21 -12.77 6.12
N ARG A 267 11.39 -13.37 6.10
CA ARG A 267 11.66 -14.74 6.60
C ARG A 267 11.82 -14.82 8.11
N ARG A 268 11.97 -13.71 8.80
CA ARG A 268 12.17 -13.60 10.26
C ARG A 268 11.10 -12.66 10.84
#